data_88f53d61716cfdcd83ab979fc56bcfc7
#
_entry.id   88f53d61716cfdcd83ab979fc56bcfc7
#
_cell.length_a   1.000
_cell.length_b   1.000
_cell.length_c   1.000
_cell.angle_alpha   90.00
_cell.angle_beta   90.00
_cell.angle_gamma   90.00
#
_symmetry.space_group_name_H-M   'P 1'
#
loop_
_entity.id
_entity.type
_entity.pdbx_description
1 polymer ?
#
loop_
_entity_poly.entity_id
_entity_poly.type
_entity_poly.pdbx_seq_one_letter_code
_entity_poly.pdbx_strand_id
1 'polypeptide(L)'
;MKSETKLKVGLGLVFCLFLGGGMYVIKGMVKDLNARDITRFMAEPAASYEASEDAVKKAVERYQQGIGPARLLARPDSSSVLLVFDGLPSKTDTERLLAVLRSHQVKALFFVEGENAAMDKELVRKIKGEGHLLGNFTFHGQAQAETLPLAKFMAEAVAAQTALTDLTGSAPQYMRAPRTKVTADLLVRTAAAGLPVYVDTPLLFYPSQMATKDNVKTFALGVGGGSILAVESGVPVVGGPKKPKVQTGKNGPIEPPPTVKD
;
A
#
# COMPACT_ATOMS: atom_id res chain seq x y z
N MET A 1 -33.51 2.32 22.91
CA MET A 1 -32.72 1.09 22.81
C MET A 1 -33.15 0.10 21.72
N LYS A 2 -34.43 0.00 21.33
CA LYS A 2 -34.90 -0.92 20.27
C LYS A 2 -34.64 -0.46 18.81
N SER A 3 -34.36 0.81 18.58
CA SER A 3 -34.16 1.38 17.23
C SER A 3 -32.74 1.16 16.68
N GLU A 4 -31.72 1.25 17.52
CA GLU A 4 -30.33 1.04 17.10
C GLU A 4 -30.00 -0.41 16.75
N THR A 5 -30.63 -1.36 17.44
CA THR A 5 -30.45 -2.78 17.16
C THR A 5 -31.07 -3.17 15.82
N LYS A 6 -32.21 -2.56 15.47
CA LYS A 6 -32.86 -2.80 14.15
C LYS A 6 -32.05 -2.20 12.99
N LEU A 7 -31.42 -1.04 13.22
CA LEU A 7 -30.58 -0.43 12.19
C LEU A 7 -29.30 -1.25 11.93
N LYS A 8 -28.67 -1.77 12.98
CA LYS A 8 -27.49 -2.64 12.86
C LYS A 8 -27.80 -3.98 12.17
N VAL A 9 -28.99 -4.55 12.45
CA VAL A 9 -29.45 -5.79 11.80
C VAL A 9 -29.84 -5.53 10.34
N GLY A 10 -30.48 -4.39 10.03
CA GLY A 10 -30.86 -4.01 8.68
C GLY A 10 -29.65 -3.75 7.78
N LEU A 11 -28.61 -3.08 8.30
CA LEU A 11 -27.36 -2.84 7.56
C LEU A 11 -26.62 -4.14 7.26
N GLY A 12 -26.63 -5.10 8.19
CA GLY A 12 -26.06 -6.44 8.00
C GLY A 12 -26.79 -7.26 6.93
N LEU A 13 -28.13 -7.17 6.89
CA LEU A 13 -28.96 -7.91 5.91
C LEU A 13 -28.87 -7.34 4.49
N VAL A 14 -28.81 -6.01 4.34
CA VAL A 14 -28.61 -5.36 3.04
C VAL A 14 -27.24 -5.72 2.46
N PHE A 15 -26.23 -5.82 3.30
CA PHE A 15 -24.90 -6.26 2.87
C PHE A 15 -24.82 -7.73 2.48
N CYS A 16 -25.67 -8.59 3.09
CA CYS A 16 -25.78 -10.02 2.75
C CYS A 16 -26.44 -10.27 1.40
N LEU A 17 -27.40 -9.43 1.01
CA LEU A 17 -28.15 -9.59 -0.26
C LEU A 17 -27.32 -9.16 -1.48
N PHE A 18 -26.32 -8.30 -1.32
CA PHE A 18 -25.47 -7.84 -2.43
C PHE A 18 -24.23 -8.71 -2.69
N LEU A 19 -23.81 -9.55 -1.74
CA LEU A 19 -22.55 -10.28 -1.85
C LEU A 19 -22.73 -11.74 -1.39
N GLY A 20 -23.37 -12.58 -2.17
CA GLY A 20 -23.45 -14.03 -1.90
C GLY A 20 -22.07 -14.65 -1.58
N GLY A 21 -21.63 -14.55 -0.35
CA GLY A 21 -20.30 -14.91 0.17
C GLY A 21 -19.59 -13.80 0.95
N GLY A 22 -20.01 -12.52 0.82
CA GLY A 22 -19.35 -11.37 1.40
C GLY A 22 -19.47 -11.23 2.92
N MET A 23 -20.48 -11.87 3.55
CA MET A 23 -20.64 -11.78 5.00
C MET A 23 -19.50 -12.49 5.78
N TYR A 24 -18.94 -13.55 5.19
CA TYR A 24 -17.77 -14.24 5.75
C TYR A 24 -16.53 -13.35 5.64
N VAL A 25 -16.39 -12.62 4.53
CA VAL A 25 -15.25 -11.71 4.29
C VAL A 25 -15.28 -10.54 5.27
N ILE A 26 -16.45 -9.92 5.49
CA ILE A 26 -16.57 -8.75 6.37
C ILE A 26 -16.44 -9.12 7.85
N LYS A 27 -17.05 -10.24 8.27
CA LYS A 27 -16.81 -10.73 9.65
C LYS A 27 -15.35 -11.10 9.89
N GLY A 28 -14.67 -11.67 8.90
CA GLY A 28 -13.23 -11.91 8.96
C GLY A 28 -12.44 -10.61 9.04
N MET A 29 -12.70 -9.64 8.17
CA MET A 29 -12.03 -8.33 8.17
C MET A 29 -12.22 -7.56 9.48
N VAL A 30 -13.45 -7.51 10.03
CA VAL A 30 -13.71 -6.84 11.31
C VAL A 30 -13.04 -7.58 12.46
N LYS A 31 -13.05 -8.91 12.45
CA LYS A 31 -12.37 -9.73 13.46
C LYS A 31 -10.84 -9.58 13.38
N ASP A 32 -10.29 -9.54 12.17
CA ASP A 32 -8.85 -9.36 11.96
C ASP A 32 -8.40 -7.94 12.32
N LEU A 33 -9.21 -6.92 12.03
CA LEU A 33 -8.97 -5.55 12.50
C LEU A 33 -8.94 -5.48 14.02
N ASN A 34 -9.95 -6.05 14.69
CA ASN A 34 -10.00 -6.08 16.15
C ASN A 34 -8.85 -6.90 16.75
N ALA A 35 -8.49 -8.02 16.14
CA ALA A 35 -7.37 -8.84 16.60
C ALA A 35 -6.02 -8.10 16.44
N ARG A 36 -5.81 -7.39 15.34
CA ARG A 36 -4.61 -6.56 15.13
C ARG A 36 -4.57 -5.38 16.08
N ASP A 37 -5.70 -4.69 16.30
CA ASP A 37 -5.79 -3.58 17.24
C ASP A 37 -5.51 -4.05 18.66
N ILE A 38 -6.04 -5.21 19.07
CA ILE A 38 -5.78 -5.80 20.39
C ILE A 38 -4.33 -6.28 20.50
N THR A 39 -3.81 -6.95 19.48
CA THR A 39 -2.41 -7.39 19.46
C THR A 39 -1.45 -6.22 19.48
N ARG A 40 -1.79 -5.13 18.79
CA ARG A 40 -1.02 -3.88 18.78
C ARG A 40 -1.03 -3.18 20.14
N PHE A 41 -2.16 -3.24 20.85
CA PHE A 41 -2.29 -2.66 22.20
C PHE A 41 -1.59 -3.50 23.27
N MET A 42 -1.48 -4.82 23.05
CA MET A 42 -0.86 -5.78 23.98
C MET A 42 0.56 -6.18 23.59
N ALA A 43 1.00 -5.88 22.36
CA ALA A 43 2.39 -6.09 21.98
C ALA A 43 3.27 -5.15 22.81
N GLU A 44 4.29 -5.71 23.44
CA GLU A 44 5.44 -4.90 23.83
C GLU A 44 5.82 -4.00 22.67
N PRO A 45 6.24 -2.74 22.93
CA PRO A 45 6.59 -1.82 21.85
C PRO A 45 7.49 -2.58 20.90
N ALA A 46 7.03 -2.75 19.67
CA ALA A 46 7.75 -3.48 18.63
C ALA A 46 9.18 -3.00 18.73
N ALA A 47 10.11 -3.91 18.97
CA ALA A 47 11.52 -3.58 19.20
C ALA A 47 11.83 -2.47 18.19
N SER A 48 12.13 -1.28 18.69
CA SER A 48 12.06 -0.05 17.92
C SER A 48 12.97 -0.22 16.70
N TYR A 49 12.38 -0.52 15.56
CA TYR A 49 13.07 -0.42 14.27
C TYR A 49 13.26 1.07 13.96
N GLU A 50 13.73 1.82 14.97
CA GLU A 50 14.23 3.16 14.71
C GLU A 50 15.42 3.00 13.79
N ALA A 51 15.39 3.73 12.68
CA ALA A 51 16.58 3.83 11.85
C ALA A 51 17.72 4.27 12.73
N SER A 52 18.84 3.55 12.75
CA SER A 52 19.98 3.99 13.53
C SER A 52 20.37 5.41 13.09
N GLU A 53 20.67 6.28 14.03
CA GLU A 53 21.08 7.66 13.74
C GLU A 53 22.20 7.71 12.68
N ASP A 54 23.16 6.78 12.76
CA ASP A 54 24.24 6.63 11.79
C ASP A 54 23.75 6.31 10.37
N ALA A 55 22.74 5.45 10.22
CA ALA A 55 22.21 5.12 8.91
C ALA A 55 21.43 6.28 8.30
N VAL A 56 20.68 7.02 9.11
CA VAL A 56 20.00 8.26 8.68
C VAL A 56 21.02 9.32 8.30
N LYS A 57 22.06 9.53 9.12
CA LYS A 57 23.12 10.48 8.85
C LYS A 57 23.84 10.17 7.54
N LYS A 58 24.19 8.92 7.30
CA LYS A 58 24.81 8.48 6.02
C LYS A 58 23.89 8.72 4.82
N ALA A 59 22.58 8.53 4.98
CA ALA A 59 21.63 8.83 3.91
C ALA A 59 21.54 10.34 3.62
N VAL A 60 21.51 11.17 4.66
CA VAL A 60 21.55 12.63 4.52
C VAL A 60 22.86 13.09 3.87
N GLU A 61 24.00 12.54 4.27
CA GLU A 61 25.31 12.84 3.66
C GLU A 61 25.35 12.48 2.18
N ARG A 62 24.85 11.31 1.78
CA ARG A 62 24.74 10.93 0.36
C ARG A 62 23.89 11.91 -0.44
N TYR A 63 22.77 12.36 0.12
CA TYR A 63 21.94 13.38 -0.50
C TYR A 63 22.71 14.70 -0.68
N GLN A 64 23.40 15.18 0.35
CA GLN A 64 24.19 16.41 0.32
C GLN A 64 25.39 16.34 -0.64
N GLN A 65 25.95 15.15 -0.84
CA GLN A 65 27.03 14.90 -1.80
C GLN A 65 26.56 14.89 -3.26
N GLY A 66 25.23 15.00 -3.51
CA GLY A 66 24.70 15.08 -4.86
C GLY A 66 24.60 13.74 -5.57
N ILE A 67 24.17 12.68 -4.86
CA ILE A 67 23.88 11.39 -5.50
C ILE A 67 22.85 11.57 -6.62
N GLY A 68 23.00 10.80 -7.71
CA GLY A 68 22.04 10.79 -8.81
C GLY A 68 20.65 10.30 -8.35
N PRO A 69 19.58 10.65 -9.09
CA PRO A 69 18.23 10.29 -8.73
C PRO A 69 17.98 8.79 -8.88
N ALA A 70 17.08 8.23 -8.08
CA ALA A 70 16.51 6.91 -8.31
C ALA A 70 15.80 6.88 -9.67
N ARG A 71 15.80 5.71 -10.31
CA ARG A 71 15.08 5.50 -11.57
C ARG A 71 13.57 5.56 -11.28
N LEU A 72 12.85 6.39 -12.01
CA LEU A 72 11.40 6.37 -12.00
C LEU A 72 10.89 5.21 -12.87
N LEU A 73 10.16 4.28 -12.26
CA LEU A 73 9.43 3.23 -12.95
C LEU A 73 7.95 3.62 -13.03
N ALA A 74 7.53 4.21 -14.13
CA ALA A 74 6.15 4.58 -14.42
C ALA A 74 5.48 3.59 -15.40
N ARG A 75 6.29 2.77 -16.08
CA ARG A 75 5.84 1.69 -16.96
C ARG A 75 6.83 0.51 -16.86
N PRO A 76 6.34 -0.74 -16.88
CA PRO A 76 7.22 -1.88 -17.00
C PRO A 76 7.94 -1.85 -18.34
N ASP A 77 9.13 -2.45 -18.39
CA ASP A 77 9.95 -2.55 -19.62
C ASP A 77 9.43 -3.60 -20.62
N SER A 78 8.22 -4.10 -20.40
CA SER A 78 7.56 -5.12 -21.21
C SER A 78 6.10 -4.77 -21.49
N SER A 79 5.45 -5.51 -22.39
CA SER A 79 3.99 -5.40 -22.61
C SER A 79 3.16 -6.04 -21.48
N SER A 80 3.79 -6.57 -20.44
CA SER A 80 3.12 -7.15 -19.29
C SER A 80 2.53 -6.07 -18.38
N VAL A 81 1.56 -6.44 -17.56
CA VAL A 81 1.03 -5.59 -16.47
C VAL A 81 1.80 -5.92 -15.19
N LEU A 82 2.38 -4.90 -14.55
CA LEU A 82 2.95 -5.05 -13.22
C LEU A 82 1.84 -4.85 -12.18
N LEU A 83 1.53 -5.90 -11.44
CA LEU A 83 0.58 -5.84 -10.34
C LEU A 83 1.29 -5.43 -9.05
N VAL A 84 0.78 -4.40 -8.40
CA VAL A 84 1.34 -3.81 -7.20
C VAL A 84 0.27 -3.76 -6.10
N PHE A 85 0.64 -4.09 -4.87
CA PHE A 85 -0.21 -3.94 -3.69
C PHE A 85 0.39 -2.89 -2.76
N ASP A 86 -0.38 -1.82 -2.50
CA ASP A 86 0.01 -0.70 -1.65
C ASP A 86 -0.45 -0.96 -0.20
N GLY A 87 0.51 -1.18 0.71
CA GLY A 87 0.29 -1.53 2.10
C GLY A 87 0.17 -3.04 2.35
N LEU A 88 0.59 -3.48 3.54
CA LEU A 88 0.47 -4.89 3.95
C LEU A 88 -1.01 -5.25 4.20
N PRO A 89 -1.60 -6.19 3.44
CA PRO A 89 -2.97 -6.62 3.68
C PRO A 89 -3.12 -7.33 5.03
N SER A 90 -4.36 -7.52 5.49
CA SER A 90 -4.62 -8.39 6.65
C SER A 90 -4.12 -9.81 6.40
N LYS A 91 -3.86 -10.58 7.45
CA LYS A 91 -3.43 -11.98 7.31
C LYS A 91 -4.39 -12.79 6.45
N THR A 92 -5.70 -12.67 6.71
CA THR A 92 -6.73 -13.40 5.96
C THR A 92 -6.77 -12.99 4.49
N ASP A 93 -6.69 -11.68 4.22
CA ASP A 93 -6.72 -11.17 2.85
C ASP A 93 -5.44 -11.56 2.10
N THR A 94 -4.29 -11.51 2.77
CA THR A 94 -3.02 -11.97 2.20
C THR A 94 -3.07 -13.44 1.82
N GLU A 95 -3.60 -14.31 2.69
CA GLU A 95 -3.72 -15.74 2.39
C GLU A 95 -4.60 -16.02 1.18
N ARG A 96 -5.72 -15.33 1.06
CA ARG A 96 -6.61 -15.41 -0.10
C ARG A 96 -5.95 -14.88 -1.37
N LEU A 97 -5.31 -13.72 -1.25
CA LEU A 97 -4.61 -13.09 -2.37
C LEU A 97 -3.48 -13.98 -2.89
N LEU A 98 -2.64 -14.51 -2.01
CA LEU A 98 -1.56 -15.43 -2.37
C LEU A 98 -2.09 -16.71 -3.04
N ALA A 99 -3.22 -17.24 -2.57
CA ALA A 99 -3.86 -18.41 -3.21
C ALA A 99 -4.30 -18.09 -4.65
N VAL A 100 -4.89 -16.92 -4.89
CA VAL A 100 -5.29 -16.48 -6.24
C VAL A 100 -4.07 -16.24 -7.12
N LEU A 101 -3.06 -15.51 -6.64
CA LEU A 101 -1.84 -15.24 -7.40
C LEU A 101 -1.13 -16.54 -7.80
N ARG A 102 -1.11 -17.52 -6.89
CA ARG A 102 -0.52 -18.85 -7.13
C ARG A 102 -1.30 -19.63 -8.19
N SER A 103 -2.64 -19.65 -8.10
CA SER A 103 -3.48 -20.38 -9.06
C SER A 103 -3.36 -19.85 -10.49
N HIS A 104 -3.02 -18.57 -10.63
CA HIS A 104 -2.80 -17.93 -11.93
C HIS A 104 -1.32 -17.77 -12.29
N GLN A 105 -0.40 -18.31 -11.49
CA GLN A 105 1.05 -18.19 -11.67
C GLN A 105 1.55 -16.74 -11.81
N VAL A 106 0.87 -15.81 -11.15
CA VAL A 106 1.19 -14.38 -11.17
C VAL A 106 2.10 -14.03 -10.01
N LYS A 107 3.16 -13.26 -10.28
CA LYS A 107 3.99 -12.62 -9.27
C LYS A 107 3.65 -11.14 -9.21
N ALA A 108 3.73 -10.57 -8.00
CA ALA A 108 3.39 -9.18 -7.74
C ALA A 108 4.45 -8.50 -6.89
N LEU A 109 4.40 -7.18 -6.82
CA LEU A 109 5.21 -6.35 -5.94
C LEU A 109 4.33 -5.83 -4.80
N PHE A 110 4.69 -6.14 -3.56
CA PHE A 110 4.02 -5.67 -2.37
C PHE A 110 4.84 -4.54 -1.74
N PHE A 111 4.28 -3.35 -1.69
CA PHE A 111 4.83 -2.26 -0.89
C PHE A 111 4.34 -2.39 0.53
N VAL A 112 5.28 -2.51 1.47
CA VAL A 112 4.98 -2.86 2.87
C VAL A 112 5.54 -1.78 3.78
N GLU A 113 4.73 -1.32 4.71
CA GLU A 113 5.14 -0.42 5.78
C GLU A 113 6.07 -1.17 6.75
N GLY A 114 7.16 -0.54 7.12
CA GLY A 114 8.14 -1.15 8.04
C GLY A 114 7.53 -1.54 9.39
N GLU A 115 6.63 -0.73 9.92
CA GLU A 115 5.91 -0.99 11.17
C GLU A 115 5.01 -2.24 11.04
N ASN A 116 4.20 -2.33 9.97
CA ASN A 116 3.34 -3.48 9.73
C ASN A 116 4.17 -4.75 9.48
N ALA A 117 5.30 -4.63 8.78
CA ALA A 117 6.24 -5.74 8.59
C ALA A 117 6.82 -6.25 9.92
N ALA A 118 7.19 -5.34 10.82
CA ALA A 118 7.71 -5.68 12.14
C ALA A 118 6.67 -6.40 13.02
N MET A 119 5.39 -6.05 12.86
CA MET A 119 4.28 -6.65 13.58
C MET A 119 3.88 -8.03 13.04
N ASP A 120 3.87 -8.22 11.72
CA ASP A 120 3.45 -9.44 11.02
C ASP A 120 4.61 -10.07 10.24
N LYS A 121 5.71 -10.37 10.94
CA LYS A 121 6.96 -10.89 10.34
C LYS A 121 6.76 -12.15 9.49
N GLU A 122 5.93 -13.07 9.97
CA GLU A 122 5.66 -14.32 9.26
C GLU A 122 4.89 -14.09 7.95
N LEU A 123 3.98 -13.13 7.95
CA LEU A 123 3.23 -12.79 6.76
C LEU A 123 4.14 -12.21 5.67
N VAL A 124 5.07 -11.35 6.05
CA VAL A 124 6.08 -10.79 5.13
C VAL A 124 6.99 -11.88 4.58
N ARG A 125 7.46 -12.79 5.45
CA ARG A 125 8.26 -13.95 5.00
C ARG A 125 7.48 -14.86 4.06
N LYS A 126 6.20 -15.07 4.31
CA LYS A 126 5.33 -15.88 3.44
C LYS A 126 5.17 -15.25 2.06
N ILE A 127 4.90 -13.94 1.98
CA ILE A 127 4.83 -13.21 0.71
C ILE A 127 6.13 -13.38 -0.07
N LYS A 128 7.27 -13.16 0.58
CA LYS A 128 8.60 -13.33 -0.03
C LYS A 128 8.87 -14.76 -0.43
N GLY A 129 8.55 -15.74 0.44
CA GLY A 129 8.75 -17.17 0.20
C GLY A 129 7.94 -17.72 -0.97
N GLU A 130 6.80 -17.12 -1.27
CA GLU A 130 6.00 -17.43 -2.47
C GLU A 130 6.53 -16.74 -3.75
N GLY A 131 7.69 -16.08 -3.66
CA GLY A 131 8.40 -15.50 -4.81
C GLY A 131 7.85 -14.15 -5.27
N HIS A 132 7.10 -13.45 -4.42
CA HIS A 132 6.71 -12.07 -4.69
C HIS A 132 7.83 -11.10 -4.30
N LEU A 133 7.82 -9.92 -4.92
CA LEU A 133 8.75 -8.85 -4.58
C LEU A 133 8.20 -8.04 -3.41
N LEU A 134 9.11 -7.52 -2.58
CA LEU A 134 8.78 -6.58 -1.51
C LEU A 134 9.40 -5.22 -1.82
N GLY A 135 8.64 -4.18 -1.59
CA GLY A 135 9.04 -2.79 -1.74
C GLY A 135 8.86 -2.02 -0.44
N ASN A 136 9.60 -0.95 -0.29
CA ASN A 136 9.55 -0.04 0.83
C ASN A 136 8.39 0.94 0.66
N PHE A 137 7.47 0.96 1.64
CA PHE A 137 6.32 1.87 1.67
C PHE A 137 6.43 2.91 2.79
N THR A 138 7.67 3.32 3.15
CA THR A 138 8.05 4.05 4.35
C THR A 138 7.80 3.26 5.65
N PHE A 139 8.27 3.73 6.80
CA PHE A 139 8.09 2.97 8.04
C PHE A 139 6.64 2.98 8.51
N HIS A 140 6.01 4.15 8.51
CA HIS A 140 4.62 4.33 8.94
C HIS A 140 3.60 4.48 7.80
N GLY A 141 3.96 4.18 6.54
CA GLY A 141 3.08 4.45 5.41
C GLY A 141 2.83 5.95 5.22
N GLN A 142 3.87 6.76 5.36
CA GLN A 142 3.77 8.22 5.38
C GLN A 142 3.32 8.78 4.04
N ALA A 143 2.17 9.44 4.03
CA ALA A 143 1.66 10.10 2.84
C ALA A 143 2.39 11.41 2.56
N GLN A 144 2.34 11.87 1.29
CA GLN A 144 2.94 13.13 0.86
C GLN A 144 4.43 13.21 1.21
N ALA A 145 5.16 12.11 0.96
CA ALA A 145 6.56 11.95 1.34
C ALA A 145 7.46 13.04 0.74
N GLU A 146 7.07 13.64 -0.40
CA GLU A 146 7.77 14.76 -1.02
C GLU A 146 7.79 16.03 -0.18
N THR A 147 6.83 16.17 0.75
CA THR A 147 6.72 17.35 1.63
C THR A 147 7.46 17.21 2.95
N LEU A 148 7.95 16.01 3.26
CA LEU A 148 8.63 15.75 4.52
C LEU A 148 9.97 16.52 4.60
N PRO A 149 10.36 17.00 5.78
CA PRO A 149 11.74 17.41 6.03
C PRO A 149 12.71 16.26 5.68
N LEU A 150 13.87 16.59 5.11
CA LEU A 150 14.86 15.62 4.64
C LEU A 150 15.18 14.53 5.68
N ALA A 151 15.52 14.94 6.90
CA ALA A 151 15.86 14.00 7.96
C ALA A 151 14.70 13.04 8.31
N LYS A 152 13.45 13.55 8.29
CA LYS A 152 12.28 12.71 8.55
C LYS A 152 12.02 11.73 7.41
N PHE A 153 12.14 12.17 6.15
CA PHE A 153 12.06 11.28 5.00
C PHE A 153 13.10 10.15 5.09
N MET A 154 14.37 10.51 5.40
CA MET A 154 15.44 9.53 5.55
C MET A 154 15.17 8.54 6.69
N ALA A 155 14.70 9.02 7.84
CA ALA A 155 14.33 8.15 8.96
C ALA A 155 13.24 7.14 8.57
N GLU A 156 12.17 7.60 7.92
CA GLU A 156 11.07 6.76 7.44
C GLU A 156 11.53 5.71 6.42
N ALA A 157 12.29 6.14 5.42
CA ALA A 157 12.75 5.25 4.36
C ALA A 157 13.79 4.23 4.86
N VAL A 158 14.76 4.67 5.66
CA VAL A 158 15.83 3.81 6.20
C VAL A 158 15.29 2.82 7.22
N ALA A 159 14.39 3.25 8.11
CA ALA A 159 13.77 2.33 9.08
C ALA A 159 13.01 1.19 8.39
N ALA A 160 12.20 1.50 7.36
CA ALA A 160 11.50 0.48 6.59
C ALA A 160 12.47 -0.44 5.82
N GLN A 161 13.54 0.14 5.26
CA GLN A 161 14.58 -0.62 4.56
C GLN A 161 15.25 -1.61 5.50
N THR A 162 15.62 -1.18 6.70
CA THR A 162 16.22 -2.03 7.73
C THR A 162 15.27 -3.15 8.14
N ALA A 163 14.03 -2.80 8.51
CA ALA A 163 13.04 -3.78 8.94
C ALA A 163 12.79 -4.87 7.90
N LEU A 164 12.61 -4.50 6.64
CA LEU A 164 12.39 -5.46 5.55
C LEU A 164 13.64 -6.28 5.23
N THR A 165 14.84 -5.69 5.31
CA THR A 165 16.09 -6.42 5.12
C THR A 165 16.31 -7.46 6.20
N ASP A 166 16.12 -7.11 7.45
CA ASP A 166 16.29 -8.02 8.60
C ASP A 166 15.29 -9.20 8.53
N LEU A 167 14.08 -8.94 8.06
CA LEU A 167 13.06 -9.97 7.96
C LEU A 167 13.26 -10.95 6.81
N THR A 168 13.87 -10.49 5.72
CA THR A 168 13.91 -11.24 4.46
C THR A 168 15.31 -11.59 3.97
N GLY A 169 16.35 -11.08 4.64
CA GLY A 169 17.74 -11.26 4.24
C GLY A 169 18.14 -10.51 2.96
N SER A 170 17.24 -9.67 2.41
CA SER A 170 17.53 -8.91 1.19
C SER A 170 16.89 -7.52 1.23
N ALA A 171 17.68 -6.50 0.89
CA ALA A 171 17.19 -5.12 0.85
C ALA A 171 16.18 -4.91 -0.29
N PRO A 172 15.02 -4.29 -0.02
CA PRO A 172 14.10 -3.85 -1.06
C PRO A 172 14.79 -2.94 -2.07
N GLN A 173 14.46 -3.13 -3.35
CA GLN A 173 15.00 -2.30 -4.44
C GLN A 173 14.00 -1.24 -4.91
N TYR A 174 12.76 -1.36 -4.49
CA TYR A 174 11.65 -0.53 -4.94
C TYR A 174 11.10 0.28 -3.79
N MET A 175 10.78 1.54 -4.05
CA MET A 175 10.07 2.44 -3.13
C MET A 175 8.81 2.99 -3.79
N ARG A 176 7.80 3.18 -2.97
CA ARG A 176 6.60 3.96 -3.24
C ARG A 176 6.12 4.57 -1.92
N ALA A 177 5.35 5.63 -1.98
CA ALA A 177 4.73 6.20 -0.78
C ALA A 177 3.29 6.64 -1.09
N PRO A 178 2.37 6.56 -0.10
CA PRO A 178 0.97 6.89 -0.30
C PRO A 178 0.77 8.34 -0.73
N ARG A 179 -0.10 8.58 -1.72
CA ARG A 179 -0.52 9.94 -2.13
C ARG A 179 0.62 10.93 -2.27
N THR A 180 1.73 10.47 -2.79
CA THR A 180 2.97 11.21 -2.94
C THR A 180 3.12 11.68 -4.38
N LYS A 181 3.45 12.96 -4.57
CA LYS A 181 3.76 13.51 -5.88
C LYS A 181 5.24 13.26 -6.20
N VAL A 182 5.50 12.65 -7.34
CA VAL A 182 6.87 12.43 -7.79
C VAL A 182 7.51 13.76 -8.19
N THR A 183 8.62 14.09 -7.55
CA THR A 183 9.45 15.27 -7.84
C THR A 183 10.90 14.81 -8.08
N ALA A 184 11.70 15.64 -8.74
CA ALA A 184 13.12 15.37 -8.93
C ALA A 184 13.84 15.18 -7.58
N ASP A 185 13.51 16.03 -6.60
CA ASP A 185 14.06 15.95 -5.25
C ASP A 185 13.70 14.65 -4.53
N LEU A 186 12.43 14.19 -4.64
CA LEU A 186 12.02 12.90 -4.08
C LEU A 186 12.84 11.74 -4.66
N LEU A 187 13.14 11.75 -5.95
CA LEU A 187 13.95 10.70 -6.58
C LEU A 187 15.40 10.71 -6.06
N VAL A 188 15.98 11.90 -5.83
CA VAL A 188 17.31 12.01 -5.20
C VAL A 188 17.29 11.52 -3.77
N ARG A 189 16.30 11.90 -2.98
CA ARG A 189 16.09 11.41 -1.60
C ARG A 189 15.94 9.87 -1.57
N THR A 190 15.18 9.32 -2.51
CA THR A 190 14.98 7.86 -2.63
C THR A 190 16.30 7.14 -2.87
N ALA A 191 17.11 7.62 -3.82
CA ALA A 191 18.44 7.08 -4.07
C ALA A 191 19.37 7.21 -2.85
N ALA A 192 19.35 8.35 -2.19
CA ALA A 192 20.16 8.60 -0.99
C ALA A 192 19.78 7.67 0.18
N ALA A 193 18.51 7.29 0.30
CA ALA A 193 18.05 6.29 1.25
C ALA A 193 18.44 4.84 0.88
N GLY A 194 19.12 4.64 -0.26
CA GLY A 194 19.58 3.32 -0.72
C GLY A 194 18.56 2.56 -1.56
N LEU A 195 17.58 3.25 -2.15
CA LEU A 195 16.52 2.67 -2.97
C LEU A 195 16.70 3.11 -4.43
N PRO A 196 17.10 2.20 -5.33
CA PRO A 196 17.47 2.57 -6.71
C PRO A 196 16.25 2.86 -7.60
N VAL A 197 15.04 2.44 -7.22
CA VAL A 197 13.85 2.55 -8.06
C VAL A 197 12.67 3.11 -7.27
N TYR A 198 12.08 4.20 -7.77
CA TYR A 198 10.78 4.69 -7.31
C TYR A 198 9.68 4.25 -8.29
N VAL A 199 8.61 3.65 -7.77
CA VAL A 199 7.49 3.17 -8.59
C VAL A 199 6.34 4.16 -8.50
N ASP A 200 5.84 4.60 -9.66
CA ASP A 200 4.68 5.48 -9.75
C ASP A 200 3.67 4.95 -10.77
N THR A 201 2.40 5.20 -10.52
CA THR A 201 1.32 4.89 -11.45
C THR A 201 0.08 5.73 -11.16
N PRO A 202 -0.60 6.22 -12.20
CA PRO A 202 -1.91 6.84 -12.05
C PRO A 202 -3.03 5.82 -11.82
N LEU A 203 -2.76 4.52 -12.07
CA LEU A 203 -3.75 3.44 -11.95
C LEU A 203 -3.74 2.88 -10.52
N LEU A 204 -4.30 3.63 -9.58
CA LEU A 204 -4.48 3.20 -8.20
C LEU A 204 -5.94 2.84 -7.92
N PHE A 205 -6.15 1.63 -7.43
CA PHE A 205 -7.45 1.09 -7.09
C PHE A 205 -7.68 0.98 -5.61
N TYR A 206 -8.88 1.34 -5.25
CA TYR A 206 -9.40 1.13 -3.92
C TYR A 206 -10.36 -0.06 -3.95
N PRO A 207 -10.31 -1.01 -3.00
CA PRO A 207 -11.22 -2.16 -2.96
C PRO A 207 -12.69 -1.77 -3.03
N SER A 208 -13.06 -0.60 -2.48
CA SER A 208 -14.42 -0.06 -2.53
C SER A 208 -14.92 0.24 -3.95
N GLN A 209 -14.01 0.52 -4.89
CA GLN A 209 -14.35 0.78 -6.29
C GLN A 209 -14.61 -0.51 -7.08
N MET A 210 -14.18 -1.66 -6.53
CA MET A 210 -14.29 -2.99 -7.13
C MET A 210 -15.40 -3.83 -6.52
N ALA A 211 -16.40 -3.19 -5.92
CA ALA A 211 -17.47 -3.89 -5.19
C ALA A 211 -18.37 -4.76 -6.08
N THR A 212 -18.36 -4.56 -7.40
CA THR A 212 -19.16 -5.35 -8.34
C THR A 212 -18.29 -6.00 -9.42
N LYS A 213 -18.75 -7.14 -9.95
CA LYS A 213 -18.08 -7.80 -11.08
C LYS A 213 -18.00 -6.91 -12.32
N ASP A 214 -19.00 -6.06 -12.53
CA ASP A 214 -19.04 -5.16 -13.68
C ASP A 214 -18.01 -4.04 -13.55
N ASN A 215 -17.81 -3.52 -12.35
CA ASN A 215 -16.74 -2.56 -12.09
C ASN A 215 -15.36 -3.17 -12.38
N VAL A 216 -15.12 -4.39 -11.89
CA VAL A 216 -13.87 -5.11 -12.14
C VAL A 216 -13.68 -5.36 -13.64
N LYS A 217 -14.72 -5.79 -14.35
CA LYS A 217 -14.66 -6.05 -15.80
C LYS A 217 -14.39 -4.77 -16.60
N THR A 218 -15.15 -3.71 -16.33
CA THR A 218 -14.98 -2.41 -17.00
C THR A 218 -13.56 -1.90 -16.80
N PHE A 219 -13.06 -2.05 -15.59
CA PHE A 219 -11.70 -1.68 -15.26
C PHE A 219 -10.66 -2.51 -16.00
N ALA A 220 -10.78 -3.85 -15.94
CA ALA A 220 -9.83 -4.75 -16.57
C ALA A 220 -9.71 -4.48 -18.09
N LEU A 221 -10.78 -4.06 -18.75
CA LEU A 221 -10.79 -3.68 -20.15
C LEU A 221 -9.98 -2.39 -20.43
N GLY A 222 -9.84 -1.51 -19.43
CA GLY A 222 -9.04 -0.27 -19.54
C GLY A 222 -7.55 -0.45 -19.23
N VAL A 223 -7.13 -1.62 -18.71
CA VAL A 223 -5.73 -1.88 -18.39
C VAL A 223 -5.00 -2.44 -19.61
N GLY A 224 -4.20 -1.62 -20.25
CA GLY A 224 -3.35 -2.03 -21.36
C GLY A 224 -2.04 -2.68 -20.91
N GLY A 225 -1.40 -3.45 -21.79
CA GLY A 225 -0.04 -3.93 -21.59
C GLY A 225 0.93 -2.76 -21.39
N GLY A 226 1.97 -2.95 -20.58
CA GLY A 226 2.89 -1.90 -20.19
C GLY A 226 2.35 -0.98 -19.07
N SER A 227 1.28 -1.40 -18.37
CA SER A 227 0.72 -0.65 -17.24
C SER A 227 1.26 -1.16 -15.91
N ILE A 228 1.34 -0.26 -14.94
CA ILE A 228 1.49 -0.60 -13.51
C ILE A 228 0.12 -0.41 -12.86
N LEU A 229 -0.39 -1.48 -12.28
CA LEU A 229 -1.67 -1.50 -11.60
C LEU A 229 -1.44 -1.61 -10.11
N ALA A 230 -1.71 -0.54 -9.37
CA ALA A 230 -1.63 -0.55 -7.92
C ALA A 230 -3.02 -0.75 -7.30
N VAL A 231 -3.07 -1.59 -6.27
CA VAL A 231 -4.27 -1.85 -5.47
C VAL A 231 -3.98 -1.44 -4.03
N GLU A 232 -4.76 -0.52 -3.47
CA GLU A 232 -4.66 -0.20 -2.05
C GLU A 232 -5.15 -1.42 -1.24
N SER A 233 -4.25 -2.05 -0.51
CA SER A 233 -4.50 -3.30 0.20
C SER A 233 -4.15 -3.25 1.69
N GLY A 234 -3.41 -2.24 2.12
CA GLY A 234 -2.94 -2.09 3.49
C GLY A 234 -4.06 -1.82 4.49
N VAL A 235 -3.89 -2.35 5.69
CA VAL A 235 -4.69 -1.92 6.85
C VAL A 235 -4.16 -0.55 7.29
N PRO A 236 -5.01 0.48 7.47
CA PRO A 236 -4.55 1.78 7.92
C PRO A 236 -3.76 1.67 9.23
N VAL A 237 -2.58 2.30 9.28
CA VAL A 237 -1.81 2.42 10.51
C VAL A 237 -2.62 3.28 11.48
N VAL A 238 -2.91 2.77 12.66
CA VAL A 238 -3.66 3.52 13.70
C VAL A 238 -2.78 4.69 14.15
N GLY A 239 -3.24 5.93 13.93
CA GLY A 239 -2.47 7.14 14.22
C GLY A 239 -1.97 7.89 12.99
N GLY A 240 -2.03 7.30 11.80
CA GLY A 240 -1.82 8.02 10.54
C GLY A 240 -2.93 9.08 10.30
N PRO A 241 -2.69 10.08 9.43
CA PRO A 241 -3.69 11.10 9.14
C PRO A 241 -5.00 10.44 8.70
N LYS A 242 -6.09 10.76 9.39
CA LYS A 242 -7.44 10.24 9.09
C LYS A 242 -7.72 10.44 7.60
N LYS A 243 -8.08 9.36 6.89
CA LYS A 243 -8.53 9.45 5.49
C LYS A 243 -9.55 10.58 5.38
N PRO A 244 -9.46 11.49 4.41
CA PRO A 244 -10.48 12.49 4.22
C PRO A 244 -11.82 11.78 4.06
N LYS A 245 -12.83 12.17 4.83
CA LYS A 245 -14.20 11.68 4.63
C LYS A 245 -14.57 12.01 3.19
N VAL A 246 -14.81 10.98 2.38
CA VAL A 246 -15.43 11.16 1.07
C VAL A 246 -16.77 11.80 1.34
N GLN A 247 -16.89 13.09 1.07
CA GLN A 247 -18.19 13.74 1.01
C GLN A 247 -18.88 13.11 -0.21
N THR A 248 -19.84 12.26 0.05
CA THR A 248 -20.82 11.85 -0.95
C THR A 248 -21.65 13.08 -1.26
N GLY A 249 -21.13 13.95 -2.14
CA GLY A 249 -21.87 15.02 -2.74
C GLY A 249 -22.99 14.40 -3.56
N LYS A 250 -24.22 14.89 -3.30
CA LYS A 250 -25.41 14.54 -4.05
C LYS A 250 -25.16 14.75 -5.55
N ASN A 251 -25.50 13.73 -6.29
CA ASN A 251 -25.46 13.62 -7.75
C ASN A 251 -25.79 14.90 -8.52
N GLY A 252 -24.84 15.38 -9.31
CA GLY A 252 -25.09 16.08 -10.55
C GLY A 252 -24.45 15.28 -11.69
N PRO A 253 -24.99 15.33 -12.92
CA PRO A 253 -24.42 14.61 -14.05
C PRO A 253 -23.00 15.12 -14.34
N ILE A 254 -22.09 14.18 -14.60
CA ILE A 254 -20.71 14.49 -15.01
C ILE A 254 -20.78 15.05 -16.43
N GLU A 255 -20.51 16.34 -16.60
CA GLU A 255 -20.28 16.92 -17.93
C GLU A 255 -18.99 16.32 -18.54
N PRO A 256 -19.04 15.92 -19.81
CA PRO A 256 -17.83 15.47 -20.52
C PRO A 256 -16.85 16.64 -20.70
N PRO A 257 -15.53 16.35 -20.71
CA PRO A 257 -14.52 17.39 -20.89
C PRO A 257 -14.67 18.08 -22.25
N PRO A 258 -14.36 19.40 -22.34
CA PRO A 258 -14.51 20.15 -23.58
C PRO A 258 -13.58 19.57 -24.67
N THR A 259 -14.16 19.33 -25.84
CA THR A 259 -13.42 19.01 -27.06
C THR A 259 -12.55 20.20 -27.48
N VAL A 260 -11.24 19.97 -27.52
CA VAL A 260 -10.30 20.91 -28.15
C VAL A 260 -10.61 20.89 -29.63
N LYS A 261 -11.03 22.05 -30.17
CA LYS A 261 -11.11 22.29 -31.61
C LYS A 261 -9.71 22.67 -32.09
N ASP A 262 -9.32 22.09 -33.20
CA ASP A 262 -8.13 22.41 -33.99
C ASP A 262 -7.93 23.89 -34.28
#